data_c819996e699098d0f2b162b85d783461
#
_entry.id   c819996e699098d0f2b162b85d783461
#
_cell.length_a   1.000
_cell.length_b   1.000
_cell.length_c   1.000
_cell.angle_alpha   90.00
_cell.angle_beta   90.00
_cell.angle_gamma   90.00
#
_symmetry.space_group_name_H-M   'P 1'
#
loop_
_entity.id
_entity.type
_entity.pdbx_description
1 polymer ?
#
loop_
_entity_poly.entity_id
_entity_poly.type
_entity_poly.pdbx_seq_one_letter_code
_entity_poly.pdbx_strand_id
1 'polypeptide(L)'
;MVIEGQNSITLENTKIEGNMSDDKGSSSDTNVHNVMIYQSMSGDAEVGKSVFNMKEGTLTNNNGDLIYVTNTTSEITLEKVKIENNDQDGRLLAVLGNDASHGWGTAGSNGGNVTLKAKDQKLDGKIEVDTISTLNLTLSGSTEFNGTVNIVDNLENGESVENNAEVTVEEDAVWNLTGDVKISKLNNKGKINFNGYKITLADGTVISE
;
A
#
# COMPACT_ATOMS: atom_id res chain seq x y z
N MET A 1 11.16 -0.40 9.74
CA MET A 1 11.97 0.60 8.97
C MET A 1 11.11 1.83 8.75
N VAL A 2 11.69 3.02 8.86
CA VAL A 2 10.96 4.29 8.72
C VAL A 2 11.62 5.13 7.62
N ILE A 3 10.81 5.74 6.76
CA ILE A 3 11.22 6.71 5.74
C ILE A 3 10.38 7.96 5.95
N GLU A 4 11.00 9.05 6.31
CA GLU A 4 10.35 10.32 6.55
C GLU A 4 10.72 11.35 5.50
N GLY A 5 9.73 12.07 4.99
CA GLY A 5 9.93 13.20 4.07
C GLY A 5 10.62 12.82 2.76
N GLN A 6 11.34 13.78 2.18
CA GLN A 6 12.04 13.62 0.90
C GLN A 6 13.30 12.77 1.05
N ASN A 7 13.13 11.51 1.37
CA ASN A 7 14.23 10.55 1.53
C ASN A 7 14.08 9.36 0.57
N SER A 8 15.21 8.73 0.26
CA SER A 8 15.27 7.57 -0.62
C SER A 8 16.05 6.44 0.03
N ILE A 9 15.46 5.25 0.03
CA ILE A 9 16.12 4.01 0.44
C ILE A 9 16.10 3.04 -0.72
N THR A 10 17.27 2.53 -1.07
CA THR A 10 17.42 1.46 -2.07
C THR A 10 18.15 0.29 -1.42
N LEU A 11 17.53 -0.88 -1.47
CA LEU A 11 18.03 -2.11 -0.88
C LEU A 11 18.17 -3.17 -1.97
N GLU A 12 19.28 -3.86 -1.96
CA GLU A 12 19.53 -4.98 -2.88
C GLU A 12 19.99 -6.20 -2.07
N ASN A 13 19.35 -7.34 -2.32
CA ASN A 13 19.65 -8.61 -1.66
C ASN A 13 19.75 -8.50 -0.13
N THR A 14 18.81 -7.75 0.45
CA THR A 14 18.81 -7.39 1.88
C THR A 14 17.68 -8.12 2.60
N LYS A 15 17.92 -8.52 3.86
CA LYS A 15 16.88 -9.05 4.74
C LYS A 15 16.40 -7.94 5.68
N ILE A 16 15.09 -7.68 5.65
CA ILE A 16 14.40 -6.86 6.65
C ILE A 16 13.39 -7.75 7.36
N GLU A 17 13.37 -7.68 8.68
CA GLU A 17 12.39 -8.36 9.51
C GLU A 17 11.85 -7.41 10.54
N GLY A 18 10.52 -7.24 10.55
CA GLY A 18 9.79 -6.43 11.51
C GLY A 18 9.04 -7.30 12.50
N ASN A 19 9.19 -6.98 13.79
CA ASN A 19 8.40 -7.54 14.87
C ASN A 19 8.09 -6.40 15.83
N MET A 20 7.08 -5.62 15.50
CA MET A 20 6.67 -4.47 16.28
C MET A 20 5.75 -4.91 17.41
N SER A 21 5.99 -4.44 18.61
CA SER A 21 5.16 -4.73 19.78
C SER A 21 4.46 -3.49 20.32
N ASP A 22 4.47 -2.40 19.58
CA ASP A 22 3.86 -1.17 20.03
C ASP A 22 2.36 -1.18 19.76
N ASP A 23 1.65 -1.67 20.74
CA ASP A 23 0.20 -1.55 20.87
C ASP A 23 -0.20 -0.40 21.82
N LYS A 24 0.79 0.41 22.26
CA LYS A 24 0.64 1.31 23.42
C LYS A 24 0.97 2.75 23.09
N GLY A 25 0.98 3.11 21.83
CA GLY A 25 1.05 4.51 21.45
C GLY A 25 0.03 5.32 22.24
N SER A 26 0.37 6.55 22.54
CA SER A 26 -0.54 7.50 23.22
C SER A 26 -1.73 7.91 22.36
N SER A 27 -1.87 7.34 21.18
CA SER A 27 -2.91 7.61 20.19
C SER A 27 -3.70 6.35 19.85
N SER A 28 -4.87 6.55 19.28
CA SER A 28 -5.69 5.48 18.69
C SER A 28 -5.01 4.81 17.48
N ASP A 29 -3.99 5.45 16.93
CA ASP A 29 -3.26 5.01 15.76
C ASP A 29 -2.03 4.20 16.19
N THR A 30 -2.12 2.90 16.09
CA THR A 30 -1.05 1.99 16.46
C THR A 30 0.04 1.98 15.38
N ASN A 31 1.30 2.18 15.76
CA ASN A 31 2.45 2.18 14.84
C ASN A 31 2.99 0.76 14.60
N VAL A 32 2.11 -0.20 14.31
CA VAL A 32 2.49 -1.58 14.08
C VAL A 32 2.65 -1.81 12.57
N HIS A 33 3.78 -1.33 12.03
CA HIS A 33 4.09 -1.40 10.60
C HIS A 33 5.55 -1.79 10.40
N ASN A 34 5.83 -2.70 9.47
CA ASN A 34 7.21 -3.11 9.18
C ASN A 34 7.96 -2.02 8.41
N VAL A 35 7.36 -1.49 7.34
CA VAL A 35 7.87 -0.33 6.60
C VAL A 35 6.85 0.80 6.73
N MET A 36 7.28 1.91 7.31
CA MET A 36 6.46 3.10 7.48
C MET A 36 7.05 4.23 6.64
N ILE A 37 6.22 4.88 5.82
CA ILE A 37 6.59 6.01 4.97
C ILE A 37 5.63 7.15 5.26
N TYR A 38 6.16 8.29 5.73
CA TYR A 38 5.33 9.39 6.17
C TYR A 38 6.03 10.74 6.06
N GLN A 39 5.29 11.79 6.25
CA GLN A 39 5.80 13.14 6.45
C GLN A 39 5.32 13.64 7.79
N SER A 40 6.24 13.96 8.69
CA SER A 40 5.91 14.78 9.86
C SER A 40 5.78 16.26 9.48
N MET A 41 5.23 17.05 10.36
CA MET A 41 5.16 18.51 10.21
C MET A 41 6.10 19.21 11.20
N SER A 42 7.05 18.46 11.78
CA SER A 42 8.00 18.97 12.77
C SER A 42 9.11 19.84 12.18
N GLY A 43 9.32 19.77 10.85
CA GLY A 43 10.35 20.54 10.14
C GLY A 43 11.74 19.94 10.22
N ASP A 44 11.89 18.72 10.70
CA ASP A 44 13.16 17.97 10.76
C ASP A 44 13.45 17.14 9.50
N ALA A 45 12.46 16.99 8.63
CA ALA A 45 12.63 16.40 7.30
C ALA A 45 12.02 17.32 6.22
N GLU A 46 12.69 17.43 5.07
CA GLU A 46 12.16 18.19 3.94
C GLU A 46 10.89 17.52 3.37
N VAL A 47 9.90 18.36 3.09
CA VAL A 47 8.65 17.90 2.46
C VAL A 47 8.92 17.54 1.00
N GLY A 48 8.55 16.32 0.60
CA GLY A 48 8.73 15.88 -0.78
C GLY A 48 8.42 14.41 -0.96
N LYS A 49 8.84 13.88 -2.12
CA LYS A 49 8.58 12.50 -2.48
C LYS A 49 9.55 11.54 -1.80
N SER A 50 9.01 10.59 -1.07
CA SER A 50 9.76 9.45 -0.51
C SER A 50 9.95 8.37 -1.57
N VAL A 51 11.08 7.67 -1.54
CA VAL A 51 11.36 6.56 -2.45
C VAL A 51 11.81 5.33 -1.67
N PHE A 52 11.14 4.22 -1.90
CA PHE A 52 11.55 2.91 -1.39
C PHE A 52 11.71 1.92 -2.54
N ASN A 53 12.93 1.52 -2.81
CA ASN A 53 13.24 0.49 -3.79
C ASN A 53 13.84 -0.73 -3.10
N MET A 54 13.27 -1.90 -3.35
CA MET A 54 13.85 -3.16 -2.89
C MET A 54 13.91 -4.16 -4.05
N LYS A 55 15.10 -4.72 -4.24
CA LYS A 55 15.35 -5.74 -5.25
C LYS A 55 15.97 -6.95 -4.60
N GLU A 56 15.35 -8.10 -4.83
CA GLU A 56 15.76 -9.37 -4.21
C GLU A 56 15.76 -9.30 -2.67
N GLY A 57 16.25 -10.35 -2.01
CA GLY A 57 16.26 -10.41 -0.55
C GLY A 57 14.90 -10.77 0.04
N THR A 58 14.69 -10.45 1.32
CA THR A 58 13.49 -10.85 2.07
C THR A 58 12.93 -9.70 2.89
N LEU A 59 11.61 -9.52 2.83
CA LEU A 59 10.86 -8.59 3.65
C LEU A 59 9.86 -9.39 4.49
N THR A 60 10.15 -9.55 5.78
CA THR A 60 9.35 -10.34 6.71
C THR A 60 8.61 -9.41 7.67
N ASN A 61 7.29 -9.56 7.74
CA ASN A 61 6.43 -8.90 8.70
C ASN A 61 5.85 -9.94 9.66
N ASN A 62 6.12 -9.77 10.96
CA ASN A 62 5.61 -10.68 11.98
C ASN A 62 4.32 -10.19 12.64
N ASN A 63 4.01 -8.90 12.54
CA ASN A 63 2.75 -8.33 13.02
C ASN A 63 2.47 -6.93 12.41
N GLY A 64 1.20 -6.58 12.30
CA GLY A 64 0.72 -5.34 11.71
C GLY A 64 0.85 -5.28 10.19
N ASP A 65 0.91 -4.09 9.64
CA ASP A 65 1.02 -3.90 8.19
C ASP A 65 2.44 -4.11 7.68
N LEU A 66 2.57 -4.71 6.50
CA LEU A 66 3.88 -4.82 5.87
C LEU A 66 4.41 -3.44 5.44
N ILE A 67 3.59 -2.65 4.77
CA ILE A 67 3.92 -1.28 4.36
C ILE A 67 2.75 -0.36 4.71
N TYR A 68 3.03 0.75 5.38
CA TYR A 68 2.08 1.81 5.68
C TYR A 68 2.57 3.15 5.15
N VAL A 69 1.69 3.89 4.47
CA VAL A 69 2.01 5.20 3.89
C VAL A 69 0.95 6.21 4.31
N THR A 70 1.38 7.33 4.89
CA THR A 70 0.50 8.42 5.34
C THR A 70 1.14 9.78 5.16
N ASN A 71 0.34 10.80 4.88
CA ASN A 71 0.74 12.22 4.79
C ASN A 71 1.93 12.50 3.85
N THR A 72 2.12 11.70 2.80
CA THR A 72 3.27 11.87 1.89
C THR A 72 2.98 11.35 0.49
N THR A 73 3.82 11.77 -0.47
CA THR A 73 3.89 11.16 -1.80
C THR A 73 5.04 10.15 -1.84
N SER A 74 4.79 8.94 -2.32
CA SER A 74 5.78 7.87 -2.32
C SER A 74 5.86 7.12 -3.64
N GLU A 75 7.07 6.75 -4.04
CA GLU A 75 7.32 5.71 -5.04
C GLU A 75 7.89 4.47 -4.35
N ILE A 76 7.27 3.32 -4.61
CA ILE A 76 7.69 2.03 -4.08
C ILE A 76 7.94 1.10 -5.25
N THR A 77 9.10 0.46 -5.28
CA THR A 77 9.44 -0.56 -6.26
C THR A 77 9.86 -1.84 -5.55
N LEU A 78 9.18 -2.94 -5.88
CA LEU A 78 9.52 -4.28 -5.40
C LEU A 78 9.84 -5.17 -6.62
N GLU A 79 11.06 -5.69 -6.68
CA GLU A 79 11.49 -6.60 -7.75
C GLU A 79 12.09 -7.86 -7.14
N LYS A 80 11.45 -9.01 -7.33
CA LYS A 80 11.91 -10.34 -6.86
C LYS A 80 12.16 -10.40 -5.35
N VAL A 81 11.45 -9.61 -4.57
CA VAL A 81 11.54 -9.63 -3.11
C VAL A 81 10.72 -10.80 -2.57
N LYS A 82 11.32 -11.63 -1.73
CA LYS A 82 10.57 -12.62 -0.98
C LYS A 82 9.81 -11.92 0.14
N ILE A 83 8.49 -11.89 0.05
CA ILE A 83 7.63 -11.33 1.09
C ILE A 83 7.12 -12.46 1.97
N GLU A 84 7.26 -12.27 3.28
CA GLU A 84 6.72 -13.15 4.32
C GLU A 84 5.84 -12.31 5.25
N ASN A 85 4.52 -12.33 5.01
CA ASN A 85 3.56 -11.66 5.88
C ASN A 85 2.95 -12.69 6.83
N ASN A 86 3.42 -12.69 8.08
CA ASN A 86 3.02 -13.66 9.10
C ASN A 86 1.79 -13.21 9.90
N ASP A 87 1.40 -11.95 9.78
CA ASP A 87 0.17 -11.43 10.36
C ASP A 87 -0.97 -11.55 9.35
N GLN A 88 -1.97 -12.40 9.65
CA GLN A 88 -3.11 -12.61 8.75
C GLN A 88 -4.08 -11.43 8.73
N ASP A 89 -4.10 -10.62 9.77
CA ASP A 89 -4.90 -9.39 9.84
C ASP A 89 -4.16 -8.20 9.22
N GLY A 90 -2.84 -8.26 9.16
CA GLY A 90 -1.97 -7.24 8.58
C GLY A 90 -2.18 -7.05 7.08
N ARG A 91 -2.13 -5.80 6.63
CA ARG A 91 -2.23 -5.44 5.22
C ARG A 91 -0.88 -5.58 4.53
N LEU A 92 -0.89 -5.96 3.26
CA LEU A 92 0.28 -5.88 2.40
C LEU A 92 0.71 -4.42 2.19
N LEU A 93 -0.27 -3.55 1.93
CA LEU A 93 -0.07 -2.11 1.84
C LEU A 93 -1.31 -1.39 2.39
N ALA A 94 -1.07 -0.43 3.25
CA ALA A 94 -2.06 0.52 3.74
C ALA A 94 -1.67 1.93 3.28
N VAL A 95 -2.53 2.59 2.52
CA VAL A 95 -2.36 3.98 2.08
C VAL A 95 -3.49 4.78 2.68
N LEU A 96 -3.27 5.32 3.86
CA LEU A 96 -4.33 5.87 4.70
C LEU A 96 -3.95 7.22 5.28
N GLY A 97 -4.93 8.08 5.52
CA GLY A 97 -4.79 9.18 6.45
C GLY A 97 -4.62 8.68 7.88
N ASN A 98 -4.19 9.56 8.77
CA ASN A 98 -4.04 9.31 10.19
C ASN A 98 -4.81 10.34 11.03
N ASP A 99 -4.97 10.11 12.34
CA ASP A 99 -5.70 10.97 13.27
C ASP A 99 -4.93 12.27 13.65
N ALA A 100 -3.76 12.48 13.06
CA ALA A 100 -2.84 13.59 13.31
C ALA A 100 -2.34 13.70 14.76
N SER A 101 -2.55 12.71 15.61
CA SER A 101 -2.10 12.72 17.02
C SER A 101 -0.57 12.79 17.15
N HIS A 102 0.16 12.32 16.13
CA HIS A 102 1.61 12.42 16.04
C HIS A 102 2.12 13.70 15.35
N GLY A 103 1.23 14.61 14.94
CA GLY A 103 1.61 15.80 14.17
C GLY A 103 1.88 15.50 12.68
N TRP A 104 1.36 14.41 12.15
CA TRP A 104 1.52 14.03 10.74
C TRP A 104 0.38 14.57 9.89
N GLY A 105 0.46 15.87 9.59
CA GLY A 105 -0.51 16.58 8.80
C GLY A 105 -1.78 16.96 9.56
N THR A 106 -2.87 17.14 8.83
CA THR A 106 -4.19 17.48 9.37
C THR A 106 -5.13 16.31 9.15
N ALA A 107 -5.78 15.84 10.20
CA ALA A 107 -6.77 14.77 10.13
C ALA A 107 -7.80 15.02 9.03
N GLY A 108 -8.12 14.00 8.25
CA GLY A 108 -8.99 14.12 7.07
C GLY A 108 -8.39 14.78 5.82
N SER A 109 -7.11 15.22 5.88
CA SER A 109 -6.39 15.83 4.75
C SER A 109 -4.94 15.35 4.61
N ASN A 110 -4.57 14.31 5.36
CA ASN A 110 -3.23 13.76 5.45
C ASN A 110 -3.11 12.37 4.82
N GLY A 111 -3.77 12.15 3.70
CA GLY A 111 -3.69 10.92 2.93
C GLY A 111 -2.30 10.68 2.33
N GLY A 112 -2.04 9.45 1.93
CA GLY A 112 -0.86 9.05 1.16
C GLY A 112 -1.13 9.10 -0.35
N ASN A 113 -0.10 9.44 -1.15
CA ASN A 113 -0.13 9.35 -2.61
C ASN A 113 0.94 8.37 -3.06
N VAL A 114 0.57 7.17 -3.48
CA VAL A 114 1.51 6.08 -3.72
C VAL A 114 1.53 5.64 -5.17
N THR A 115 2.73 5.47 -5.72
CA THR A 115 2.98 4.66 -6.92
C THR A 115 3.71 3.40 -6.49
N LEU A 116 3.06 2.22 -6.62
CA LEU A 116 3.67 0.92 -6.35
C LEU A 116 3.91 0.17 -7.66
N LYS A 117 5.15 -0.19 -7.91
CA LYS A 117 5.58 -1.03 -9.03
C LYS A 117 6.04 -2.38 -8.49
N ALA A 118 5.31 -3.43 -8.83
CA ALA A 118 5.68 -4.81 -8.53
C ALA A 118 6.13 -5.48 -9.83
N LYS A 119 7.38 -5.96 -9.86
CA LYS A 119 7.95 -6.59 -11.05
C LYS A 119 8.55 -7.95 -10.69
N ASP A 120 8.18 -8.98 -11.45
CA ASP A 120 8.62 -10.35 -11.19
C ASP A 120 8.41 -10.75 -9.72
N GLN A 121 7.27 -10.34 -9.15
CA GLN A 121 7.00 -10.32 -7.73
C GLN A 121 5.86 -11.27 -7.36
N LYS A 122 6.00 -11.96 -6.24
CA LYS A 122 4.87 -12.62 -5.60
C LYS A 122 4.34 -11.75 -4.48
N LEU A 123 3.05 -11.42 -4.55
CA LEU A 123 2.33 -10.62 -3.56
C LEU A 123 1.16 -11.42 -3.01
N ASP A 124 1.04 -11.48 -1.68
CA ASP A 124 -0.08 -12.14 -1.01
C ASP A 124 -0.64 -11.21 0.07
N GLY A 125 -1.94 -10.92 0.02
CA GLY A 125 -2.63 -10.14 1.05
C GLY A 125 -3.52 -9.02 0.52
N LYS A 126 -3.98 -8.17 1.43
CA LYS A 126 -4.90 -7.08 1.13
C LYS A 126 -4.17 -5.74 1.02
N ILE A 127 -4.62 -4.92 0.08
CA ILE A 127 -4.22 -3.52 -0.07
C ILE A 127 -5.43 -2.65 0.23
N GLU A 128 -5.29 -1.67 1.11
CA GLU A 128 -6.33 -0.71 1.43
C GLU A 128 -5.86 0.71 1.16
N VAL A 129 -6.76 1.49 0.54
CA VAL A 129 -6.54 2.91 0.22
C VAL A 129 -7.76 3.66 0.71
N ASP A 130 -7.60 4.64 1.59
CA ASP A 130 -8.76 5.39 2.03
C ASP A 130 -9.18 6.47 1.02
N THR A 131 -10.37 7.03 1.25
CA THR A 131 -10.99 7.98 0.31
C THR A 131 -10.21 9.28 0.12
N ILE A 132 -9.27 9.63 1.01
CA ILE A 132 -8.41 10.82 0.89
C ILE A 132 -7.03 10.53 0.30
N SER A 133 -6.74 9.27 0.00
CA SER A 133 -5.45 8.78 -0.49
C SER A 133 -5.52 8.31 -1.94
N THR A 134 -4.37 8.16 -2.59
CA THR A 134 -4.28 7.63 -3.95
C THR A 134 -3.25 6.51 -4.07
N LEU A 135 -3.54 5.51 -4.90
CA LEU A 135 -2.66 4.43 -5.28
C LEU A 135 -2.65 4.21 -6.79
N ASN A 136 -1.48 4.23 -7.40
CA ASN A 136 -1.23 3.70 -8.74
C ASN A 136 -0.44 2.39 -8.60
N LEU A 137 -1.11 1.25 -8.75
CA LEU A 137 -0.49 -0.07 -8.68
C LEU A 137 -0.22 -0.61 -10.08
N THR A 138 1.02 -1.00 -10.34
CA THR A 138 1.40 -1.72 -11.57
C THR A 138 1.97 -3.09 -11.24
N LEU A 139 1.35 -4.13 -11.78
CA LEU A 139 1.82 -5.51 -11.74
C LEU A 139 2.46 -5.83 -13.09
N SER A 140 3.74 -6.18 -13.13
CA SER A 140 4.47 -6.38 -14.38
C SER A 140 5.43 -7.57 -14.34
N GLY A 141 5.90 -8.00 -15.52
CA GLY A 141 6.68 -9.22 -15.65
C GLY A 141 5.91 -10.42 -15.13
N SER A 142 6.59 -11.40 -14.57
CA SER A 142 5.98 -12.60 -14.00
C SER A 142 5.32 -12.40 -12.63
N THR A 143 4.82 -11.20 -12.35
CA THR A 143 4.18 -10.88 -11.06
C THR A 143 2.88 -11.66 -10.89
N GLU A 144 2.74 -12.30 -9.72
CA GLU A 144 1.52 -12.93 -9.25
C GLU A 144 1.03 -12.24 -7.98
N PHE A 145 -0.18 -11.67 -8.03
CA PHE A 145 -0.82 -11.07 -6.87
C PHE A 145 -2.04 -11.90 -6.45
N ASN A 146 -1.99 -12.44 -5.24
CA ASN A 146 -3.10 -13.14 -4.59
C ASN A 146 -3.68 -12.22 -3.53
N GLY A 147 -4.77 -11.53 -3.83
CA GLY A 147 -5.27 -10.54 -2.88
C GLY A 147 -6.36 -9.64 -3.40
N THR A 148 -6.65 -8.62 -2.60
CA THR A 148 -7.63 -7.58 -2.89
C THR A 148 -7.02 -6.19 -2.85
N VAL A 149 -7.62 -5.27 -3.61
CA VAL A 149 -7.37 -3.82 -3.50
C VAL A 149 -8.70 -3.15 -3.23
N ASN A 150 -8.82 -2.45 -2.10
CA ASN A 150 -10.08 -1.86 -1.71
C ASN A 150 -9.94 -0.39 -1.30
N ILE A 151 -10.82 0.44 -1.85
CA ILE A 151 -11.07 1.79 -1.36
C ILE A 151 -11.95 1.66 -0.12
N VAL A 152 -11.49 2.23 1.00
CA VAL A 152 -12.19 2.28 2.29
C VAL A 152 -12.48 3.73 2.68
N ASP A 153 -13.48 3.94 3.53
CA ASP A 153 -13.78 5.29 3.99
C ASP A 153 -12.66 5.80 4.92
N ASN A 154 -12.31 7.08 4.76
CA ASN A 154 -11.37 7.71 5.69
C ASN A 154 -12.02 7.86 7.07
N LEU A 155 -11.30 7.45 8.12
CA LEU A 155 -11.82 7.45 9.50
C LEU A 155 -12.15 8.85 10.04
N GLU A 156 -11.46 9.87 9.54
CA GLU A 156 -11.64 11.27 9.91
C GLU A 156 -12.64 12.02 9.00
N ASN A 157 -13.39 11.29 8.17
CA ASN A 157 -14.39 11.81 7.25
C ASN A 157 -13.87 12.93 6.33
N GLY A 158 -12.60 12.81 5.89
CA GLY A 158 -12.00 13.75 4.96
C GLY A 158 -12.69 13.74 3.60
N GLU A 159 -12.56 14.85 2.86
CA GLU A 159 -13.11 14.97 1.53
C GLU A 159 -12.47 13.97 0.56
N SER A 160 -13.30 13.18 -0.10
CA SER A 160 -12.83 12.14 -1.02
C SER A 160 -12.15 12.74 -2.24
N VAL A 161 -11.00 12.15 -2.60
CA VAL A 161 -10.31 12.48 -3.85
C VAL A 161 -10.79 11.58 -4.99
N GLU A 162 -10.60 12.02 -6.22
CA GLU A 162 -10.82 11.17 -7.39
C GLU A 162 -9.64 10.22 -7.61
N ASN A 163 -9.87 9.12 -8.31
CA ASN A 163 -8.84 8.15 -8.70
C ASN A 163 -8.04 7.56 -7.52
N ASN A 164 -8.74 7.21 -6.43
CA ASN A 164 -8.13 6.65 -5.21
C ASN A 164 -7.27 5.42 -5.47
N ALA A 165 -7.75 4.46 -6.28
CA ALA A 165 -7.01 3.24 -6.58
C ALA A 165 -7.10 2.91 -8.07
N GLU A 166 -6.01 3.08 -8.78
CA GLU A 166 -5.86 2.64 -10.17
C GLU A 166 -4.93 1.42 -10.22
N VAL A 167 -5.39 0.35 -10.87
CA VAL A 167 -4.63 -0.89 -11.00
C VAL A 167 -4.35 -1.19 -12.46
N THR A 168 -3.08 -1.43 -12.78
CA THR A 168 -2.62 -1.92 -14.07
C THR A 168 -2.06 -3.33 -13.92
N VAL A 169 -2.60 -4.26 -14.70
CA VAL A 169 -2.09 -5.63 -14.82
C VAL A 169 -1.49 -5.76 -16.22
N GLU A 170 -0.16 -5.81 -16.32
CA GLU A 170 0.55 -5.93 -17.60
C GLU A 170 0.49 -7.38 -18.14
N GLU A 171 0.89 -7.60 -19.41
CA GLU A 171 0.64 -8.82 -20.19
C GLU A 171 0.99 -10.14 -19.50
N ASP A 172 2.13 -10.20 -18.81
CA ASP A 172 2.64 -11.42 -18.17
C ASP A 172 2.22 -11.54 -16.69
N ALA A 173 1.55 -10.53 -16.14
CA ALA A 173 1.13 -10.52 -14.75
C ALA A 173 -0.21 -11.22 -14.54
N VAL A 174 -0.38 -11.79 -13.34
CA VAL A 174 -1.60 -12.49 -12.93
C VAL A 174 -2.10 -11.90 -11.61
N TRP A 175 -3.39 -11.55 -11.58
CA TRP A 175 -4.08 -11.18 -10.35
C TRP A 175 -5.13 -12.23 -10.00
N ASN A 176 -4.93 -12.91 -8.88
CA ASN A 176 -5.87 -13.88 -8.31
C ASN A 176 -6.67 -13.18 -7.21
N LEU A 177 -7.96 -12.97 -7.42
CA LEU A 177 -8.81 -12.36 -6.40
C LEU A 177 -9.02 -13.35 -5.24
N THR A 178 -8.92 -12.83 -4.02
CA THR A 178 -9.19 -13.55 -2.77
C THR A 178 -10.41 -12.98 -2.03
N GLY A 179 -11.08 -12.00 -2.62
CA GLY A 179 -12.28 -11.33 -2.12
C GLY A 179 -12.78 -10.32 -3.15
N ASP A 180 -13.93 -9.71 -2.87
CA ASP A 180 -14.46 -8.62 -3.68
C ASP A 180 -13.51 -7.41 -3.65
N VAL A 181 -13.40 -6.72 -4.78
CA VAL A 181 -12.48 -5.60 -5.00
C VAL A 181 -13.28 -4.33 -5.31
N LYS A 182 -12.86 -3.20 -4.72
CA LYS A 182 -13.41 -1.86 -5.00
C LYS A 182 -12.27 -0.91 -5.33
N ILE A 183 -12.16 -0.51 -6.60
CA ILE A 183 -11.11 0.38 -7.12
C ILE A 183 -11.69 1.47 -8.01
N SER A 184 -10.92 2.51 -8.29
CA SER A 184 -11.37 3.59 -9.18
C SER A 184 -11.28 3.18 -10.65
N LYS A 185 -10.21 2.48 -11.04
CA LYS A 185 -9.94 2.16 -12.44
C LYS A 185 -9.11 0.89 -12.58
N LEU A 186 -9.41 0.11 -13.62
CA LEU A 186 -8.66 -1.07 -14.01
C LEU A 186 -8.12 -0.94 -15.43
N ASN A 187 -6.83 -1.13 -15.63
CA ASN A 187 -6.19 -1.32 -16.92
C ASN A 187 -5.63 -2.74 -16.99
N ASN A 188 -6.36 -3.66 -17.61
CA ASN A 188 -5.98 -5.07 -17.66
C ASN A 188 -5.48 -5.45 -19.06
N LYS A 189 -4.22 -5.86 -19.15
CA LYS A 189 -3.60 -6.48 -20.31
C LYS A 189 -3.12 -7.90 -20.01
N GLY A 190 -3.10 -8.28 -18.73
CA GLY A 190 -2.66 -9.57 -18.25
C GLY A 190 -3.84 -10.51 -17.95
N LYS A 191 -3.69 -11.29 -16.90
CA LYS A 191 -4.70 -12.25 -16.49
C LYS A 191 -5.29 -11.92 -15.13
N ILE A 192 -6.63 -11.95 -15.03
CA ILE A 192 -7.34 -11.88 -13.75
C ILE A 192 -8.11 -13.19 -13.56
N ASN A 193 -7.86 -13.87 -12.44
CA ASN A 193 -8.65 -15.01 -12.00
C ASN A 193 -9.62 -14.49 -10.91
N PHE A 194 -10.90 -14.43 -11.25
CA PHE A 194 -11.90 -13.85 -10.34
C PHE A 194 -12.24 -14.77 -9.16
N ASN A 195 -12.13 -16.08 -9.31
CA ASN A 195 -12.36 -17.08 -8.25
C ASN A 195 -13.76 -16.94 -7.58
N GLY A 196 -14.78 -16.48 -8.35
CA GLY A 196 -16.14 -16.23 -7.84
C GLY A 196 -16.34 -14.85 -7.21
N TYR A 197 -15.33 -14.00 -7.20
CA TYR A 197 -15.38 -12.61 -6.73
C TYR A 197 -15.59 -11.63 -7.89
N LYS A 198 -15.70 -10.35 -7.59
CA LYS A 198 -15.92 -9.28 -8.56
C LYS A 198 -15.06 -8.06 -8.27
N ILE A 199 -14.86 -7.25 -9.30
CA ILE A 199 -14.25 -5.92 -9.20
C ILE A 199 -15.35 -4.89 -9.46
N THR A 200 -15.53 -3.95 -8.55
CA THR A 200 -16.43 -2.81 -8.68
C THR A 200 -15.61 -1.54 -8.88
N LEU A 201 -15.86 -0.82 -9.97
CA LEU A 201 -15.20 0.44 -10.29
C LEU A 201 -15.97 1.63 -9.69
N ALA A 202 -15.32 2.81 -9.62
CA ALA A 202 -15.92 4.02 -9.06
C ALA A 202 -17.18 4.50 -9.82
N ASP A 203 -17.27 4.22 -11.12
CA ASP A 203 -18.45 4.53 -11.94
C ASP A 203 -19.62 3.55 -11.76
N GLY A 204 -19.48 2.57 -10.88
CA GLY A 204 -20.45 1.51 -10.62
C GLY A 204 -20.35 0.31 -11.55
N THR A 205 -19.42 0.30 -12.50
CA THR A 205 -19.18 -0.86 -13.36
C THR A 205 -18.72 -2.06 -12.54
N VAL A 206 -19.34 -3.22 -12.77
CA VAL A 206 -18.98 -4.49 -12.13
C VAL A 206 -18.36 -5.42 -13.17
N ILE A 207 -17.17 -5.92 -12.87
CA ILE A 207 -16.43 -6.86 -13.70
C ILE A 207 -16.34 -8.19 -12.94
N SER A 208 -16.74 -9.26 -13.56
CA SER A 208 -16.70 -10.65 -13.05
C SER A 208 -16.44 -11.63 -14.21
N GLU A 209 -16.32 -12.92 -13.89
CA GLU A 209 -16.24 -14.00 -14.91
C GLU A 209 -17.49 -14.02 -15.81
#